data_459ef43fad28f39c5c9434571a22bcb4
#
_entry.id   459ef43fad28f39c5c9434571a22bcb4
#
_cell.length_a   1.000
_cell.length_b   1.000
_cell.length_c   1.000
_cell.angle_alpha   90.00
_cell.angle_beta   90.00
_cell.angle_gamma   90.00
#
_symmetry.space_group_name_H-M   'P 1'
#
loop_
_entity.id
_entity.type
_entity.pdbx_description
1 polymer ?
#
loop_
_entity_poly.entity_id
_entity_poly.type
_entity_poly.pdbx_seq_one_letter_code
_entity_poly.pdbx_strand_id
1 'polypeptide(L)'
;MFLRNLLIFGLIIFLHSCSKDKVLYEPLDKIDPYNSYKEGLEAVQRNQLFAANKKFSEAEIHFQNPDLAAKSAIMSSYTLYGINFYEEAEENLLRY
;
A
#
# COMPACT_ATOMS: atom_id res chain seq x y z
N MET A 1 17.48 43.23 -21.61
CA MET A 1 18.53 42.39 -20.98
C MET A 1 18.15 41.94 -19.58
N PHE A 2 17.59 42.79 -18.75
CA PHE A 2 17.20 42.43 -17.38
C PHE A 2 16.06 41.39 -17.30
N LEU A 3 15.04 41.51 -18.14
CA LEU A 3 13.88 40.61 -18.21
C LEU A 3 14.26 39.19 -18.67
N ARG A 4 15.23 39.06 -19.56
CA ARG A 4 15.68 37.75 -20.06
C ARG A 4 16.46 36.97 -18.98
N ASN A 5 17.29 37.67 -18.23
CA ASN A 5 18.04 37.05 -17.13
C ASN A 5 17.13 36.69 -15.96
N LEU A 6 16.07 37.47 -15.71
CA LEU A 6 15.06 37.14 -14.68
C LEU A 6 14.24 35.94 -15.06
N LEU A 7 13.88 35.78 -16.35
CA LEU A 7 13.17 34.61 -16.87
C LEU A 7 14.00 33.32 -16.77
N ILE A 8 15.30 33.39 -17.08
CA ILE A 8 16.23 32.27 -16.99
C ILE A 8 16.44 31.85 -15.51
N PHE A 9 16.54 32.84 -14.62
CA PHE A 9 16.68 32.60 -13.18
C PHE A 9 15.40 31.98 -12.60
N GLY A 10 14.23 32.44 -13.03
CA GLY A 10 12.95 31.82 -12.64
C GLY A 10 12.78 30.40 -13.15
N LEU A 11 13.26 30.10 -14.36
CA LEU A 11 13.21 28.75 -14.94
C LEU A 11 14.13 27.76 -14.20
N ILE A 12 15.29 28.23 -13.75
CA ILE A 12 16.25 27.40 -12.98
C ILE A 12 15.67 27.03 -11.61
N ILE A 13 14.91 27.93 -10.98
CA ILE A 13 14.24 27.66 -9.70
C ILE A 13 13.14 26.60 -9.85
N PHE A 14 12.41 26.60 -10.97
CA PHE A 14 11.39 25.60 -11.26
C PHE A 14 11.94 24.20 -11.46
N LEU A 15 13.13 24.07 -12.02
CA LEU A 15 13.77 22.78 -12.25
C LEU A 15 14.26 22.09 -10.96
N HIS A 16 14.44 22.84 -9.87
CA HIS A 16 14.90 22.30 -8.60
C HIS A 16 13.76 21.77 -7.70
N SER A 17 12.49 22.07 -8.02
CA SER A 17 11.37 21.65 -7.18
C SER A 17 10.91 20.21 -7.43
N CYS A 18 11.34 19.55 -8.51
CA CYS A 18 10.97 18.17 -8.86
C CYS A 18 11.87 17.09 -8.25
N SER A 19 12.96 17.45 -7.57
CA SER A 19 13.99 16.47 -7.14
C SER A 19 13.87 16.01 -5.69
N LYS A 20 12.82 16.41 -4.95
CA LYS A 20 12.75 16.14 -3.49
C LYS A 20 11.79 15.02 -3.08
N ASP A 21 11.03 14.45 -4.00
CA ASP A 21 10.20 13.28 -3.70
C ASP A 21 11.03 12.00 -3.77
N LYS A 22 11.84 11.80 -2.76
CA LYS A 22 12.38 10.48 -2.50
C LYS A 22 11.23 9.62 -1.97
N VAL A 23 10.61 8.88 -2.85
CA VAL A 23 9.74 7.77 -2.45
C VAL A 23 10.65 6.78 -1.73
N LEU A 24 10.56 6.74 -0.40
CA LEU A 24 11.23 5.74 0.40
C LEU A 24 10.50 4.40 0.17
N TYR A 25 10.97 3.64 -0.83
CA TYR A 25 10.62 2.24 -0.94
C TYR A 25 11.36 1.48 0.16
N GLU A 26 10.64 1.02 1.17
CA GLU A 26 11.20 0.00 2.04
C GLU A 26 11.45 -1.26 1.21
N PRO A 27 12.65 -1.85 1.30
CA PRO A 27 12.92 -3.11 0.62
C PRO A 27 11.90 -4.16 1.08
N LEU A 28 11.35 -4.92 0.13
CA LEU A 28 10.33 -5.96 0.38
C LEU A 28 10.79 -7.02 1.39
N ASP A 29 12.10 -7.23 1.52
CA ASP A 29 12.72 -8.16 2.47
C ASP A 29 12.65 -7.69 3.94
N LYS A 30 12.26 -6.43 4.20
CA LYS A 30 12.11 -5.88 5.55
C LYS A 30 10.66 -5.89 6.06
N ILE A 31 9.71 -6.36 5.26
CA ILE A 31 8.32 -6.40 5.66
C ILE A 31 8.08 -7.63 6.55
N ASP A 32 7.69 -7.39 7.79
CA ASP A 32 7.25 -8.43 8.70
C ASP A 32 5.75 -8.70 8.50
N PRO A 33 5.37 -9.90 7.99
CA PRO A 33 3.97 -10.20 7.73
C PRO A 33 3.10 -10.24 8.99
N TYR A 34 3.64 -10.59 10.14
CA TYR A 34 2.91 -10.54 11.40
C TYR A 34 2.52 -9.11 11.76
N ASN A 35 3.42 -8.17 11.54
CA ASN A 35 3.14 -6.75 11.77
C ASN A 35 2.12 -6.22 10.78
N SER A 36 2.24 -6.57 9.49
CA SER A 36 1.26 -6.21 8.47
C SER A 36 -0.13 -6.73 8.82
N TYR A 37 -0.25 -7.97 9.27
CA TYR A 37 -1.50 -8.56 9.70
C TYR A 37 -2.11 -7.80 10.89
N LYS A 38 -1.30 -7.50 11.89
CA LYS A 38 -1.71 -6.71 13.06
C LYS A 38 -2.23 -5.33 12.65
N GLU A 39 -1.51 -4.64 11.79
CA GLU A 39 -1.92 -3.32 11.27
C GLU A 39 -3.24 -3.42 10.48
N GLY A 40 -3.44 -4.51 9.76
CA GLY A 40 -4.69 -4.81 9.08
C GLY A 40 -5.86 -4.91 10.06
N LEU A 41 -5.69 -5.64 11.15
CA LEU A 41 -6.70 -5.76 12.22
C LEU A 41 -7.03 -4.39 12.86
N GLU A 42 -6.01 -3.60 13.13
CA GLU A 42 -6.19 -2.26 13.69
C GLU A 42 -6.97 -1.35 12.72
N ALA A 43 -6.68 -1.44 11.43
CA ALA A 43 -7.39 -0.70 10.40
C ALA A 43 -8.87 -1.11 10.31
N VAL A 44 -9.18 -2.41 10.44
CA VAL A 44 -10.57 -2.90 10.50
C VAL A 44 -11.30 -2.28 11.69
N GLN A 45 -10.66 -2.24 12.86
CA GLN A 45 -11.26 -1.64 14.07
C GLN A 45 -11.56 -0.15 13.89
N ARG A 46 -10.77 0.54 13.07
CA ARG A 46 -10.99 1.96 12.73
C ARG A 46 -11.93 2.16 11.55
N ASN A 47 -12.52 1.09 11.03
CA ASN A 47 -13.34 1.10 9.82
C ASN A 47 -12.60 1.64 8.57
N GLN A 48 -11.29 1.45 8.51
CA GLN A 48 -10.43 1.83 7.38
C GLN A 48 -10.20 0.59 6.50
N LEU A 49 -11.23 0.17 5.78
CA LEU A 49 -11.24 -1.12 5.08
C LEU A 49 -10.28 -1.18 3.88
N PHE A 50 -10.06 -0.06 3.17
CA PHE A 50 -9.05 -0.01 2.11
C PHE A 50 -7.63 -0.20 2.67
N ALA A 51 -7.30 0.50 3.75
CA ALA A 51 -6.02 0.36 4.42
C ALA A 51 -5.84 -1.06 4.99
N ALA A 52 -6.89 -1.63 5.56
CA ALA A 52 -6.90 -2.99 6.07
C ALA A 52 -6.62 -4.01 4.96
N ASN A 53 -7.30 -3.89 3.81
CA ASN A 53 -7.08 -4.77 2.66
C ASN A 53 -5.62 -4.73 2.19
N LYS A 54 -5.04 -3.55 2.08
CA LYS A 54 -3.64 -3.38 1.71
C LYS A 54 -2.71 -4.13 2.66
N LYS A 55 -2.93 -4.02 3.95
CA LYS A 55 -2.11 -4.66 4.98
C LYS A 55 -2.27 -6.18 5.00
N PHE A 56 -3.48 -6.70 4.85
CA PHE A 56 -3.72 -8.14 4.76
C PHE A 56 -3.14 -8.74 3.48
N SER A 57 -3.22 -8.04 2.36
CA SER A 57 -2.62 -8.47 1.09
C SER A 57 -1.09 -8.50 1.19
N GLU A 58 -0.49 -7.53 1.85
CA GLU A 58 0.95 -7.47 2.14
C GLU A 58 1.36 -8.65 3.03
N ALA A 59 0.60 -8.95 4.07
CA ALA A 59 0.83 -10.11 4.93
C ALA A 59 0.76 -11.42 4.15
N GLU A 60 -0.27 -11.61 3.32
CA GLU A 60 -0.42 -12.80 2.47
C GLU A 60 0.80 -13.08 1.62
N ILE A 61 1.33 -12.04 0.95
CA ILE A 61 2.48 -12.16 0.06
C ILE A 61 3.76 -12.56 0.81
N HIS A 62 3.93 -12.08 2.04
CA HIS A 62 5.17 -12.23 2.81
C HIS A 62 5.15 -13.40 3.80
N PHE A 63 3.99 -13.96 4.12
CA PHE A 63 3.93 -15.18 4.93
C PHE A 63 4.46 -16.38 4.14
N GLN A 64 5.46 -17.05 4.67
CA GLN A 64 5.95 -18.31 4.12
C GLN A 64 5.08 -19.50 4.55
N ASN A 65 4.42 -19.40 5.69
CA ASN A 65 3.49 -20.40 6.17
C ASN A 65 2.18 -20.34 5.38
N PRO A 66 1.76 -21.44 4.69
CA PRO A 66 0.56 -21.44 3.86
C PRO A 66 -0.73 -21.15 4.64
N ASP A 67 -0.83 -21.61 5.88
CA ASP A 67 -2.02 -21.40 6.70
C ASP A 67 -2.18 -19.91 7.09
N LEU A 68 -1.07 -19.26 7.42
CA LEU A 68 -1.08 -17.83 7.74
C LEU A 68 -1.32 -16.97 6.50
N ALA A 69 -0.79 -17.36 5.35
CA ALA A 69 -1.08 -16.72 4.08
C ALA A 69 -2.56 -16.83 3.73
N ALA A 70 -3.14 -18.02 3.86
CA ALA A 70 -4.57 -18.25 3.63
C ALA A 70 -5.44 -17.43 4.59
N LYS A 71 -5.09 -17.36 5.85
CA LYS A 71 -5.79 -16.55 6.85
C LYS A 71 -5.76 -15.06 6.48
N SER A 72 -4.63 -14.57 6.00
CA SER A 72 -4.48 -13.20 5.54
C SER A 72 -5.36 -12.91 4.31
N ALA A 73 -5.44 -13.86 3.37
CA ALA A 73 -6.31 -13.75 2.20
C ALA A 73 -7.79 -13.73 2.59
N ILE A 74 -8.20 -14.51 3.58
CA ILE A 74 -9.57 -14.50 4.11
C ILE A 74 -9.90 -13.14 4.71
N MET A 75 -8.98 -12.56 5.48
CA MET A 75 -9.16 -11.23 6.06
C MET A 75 -9.18 -10.13 4.99
N SER A 76 -8.34 -10.24 3.97
CA SER A 76 -8.39 -9.35 2.80
C SER A 76 -9.76 -9.43 2.12
N SER A 77 -10.28 -10.64 1.88
CA SER A 77 -11.59 -10.85 1.29
C SER A 77 -12.73 -10.24 2.12
N TYR A 78 -12.63 -10.35 3.43
CA TYR A 78 -13.58 -9.72 4.35
C TYR A 78 -13.61 -8.20 4.15
N THR A 79 -12.46 -7.56 4.05
CA THR A 79 -12.38 -6.10 3.83
C THR A 79 -12.90 -5.71 2.45
N LEU A 80 -12.57 -6.47 1.41
CA LEU A 80 -13.07 -6.24 0.05
C LEU A 80 -14.58 -6.38 -0.03
N TYR A 81 -15.14 -7.38 0.64
CA TYR A 81 -16.59 -7.54 0.74
C TYR A 81 -17.23 -6.32 1.43
N GLY A 82 -16.60 -5.81 2.49
CA GLY A 82 -17.10 -4.64 3.22
C GLY A 82 -17.12 -3.34 2.43
N ILE A 83 -16.30 -3.22 1.38
CA ILE A 83 -16.29 -2.08 0.46
C ILE A 83 -16.94 -2.39 -0.89
N ASN A 84 -17.71 -3.46 -0.96
CA ASN A 84 -18.49 -3.90 -2.14
C ASN A 84 -17.66 -4.40 -3.33
N PHE A 85 -16.40 -4.79 -3.12
CA PHE A 85 -15.56 -5.43 -4.12
C PHE A 85 -15.73 -6.96 -4.07
N TYR A 86 -16.91 -7.43 -4.45
CA TYR A 86 -17.31 -8.83 -4.30
C TYR A 86 -16.54 -9.79 -5.21
N GLU A 87 -16.24 -9.37 -6.44
CA GLU A 87 -15.50 -10.19 -7.39
C GLU A 87 -14.08 -10.44 -6.93
N GLU A 88 -13.40 -9.39 -6.48
CA GLU A 88 -12.04 -9.47 -5.95
C GLU A 88 -11.99 -10.28 -4.65
N ALA A 89 -13.01 -10.17 -3.81
CA ALA A 89 -13.13 -10.98 -2.59
C ALA A 89 -13.23 -12.47 -2.94
N GLU A 90 -14.07 -12.81 -3.92
CA GLU A 90 -14.22 -14.19 -4.40
C GLU A 90 -12.91 -14.73 -4.99
N GLU A 91 -12.24 -13.97 -5.85
CA GLU A 91 -10.94 -14.36 -6.43
C GLU A 91 -9.89 -14.67 -5.37
N ASN A 92 -9.82 -13.87 -4.30
CA ASN A 92 -8.91 -14.13 -3.18
C ASN A 92 -9.19 -15.47 -2.49
N LEU A 93 -10.46 -15.80 -2.31
CA LEU A 93 -10.86 -17.06 -1.66
C LEU A 93 -10.62 -18.28 -2.56
N LEU A 94 -10.76 -18.13 -3.88
CA LEU A 94 -10.56 -19.22 -4.83
C LEU A 94 -9.10 -19.63 -4.99
N ARG A 95 -8.14 -18.82 -4.54
CA ARG A 95 -6.73 -19.20 -4.54
C ARG A 95 -6.38 -20.29 -3.52
N TYR A 96 -7.25 -20.54 -2.59
CA TYR A 96 -7.10 -21.51 -1.51
C TYR A 96 -8.26 -22.50 -1.53
#